data_d895814f44a5fb34d06873b40494bc86
#
_entry.id   d895814f44a5fb34d06873b40494bc86
#
_cell.length_a   1.000
_cell.length_b   1.000
_cell.length_c   1.000
_cell.angle_alpha   90.00
_cell.angle_beta   90.00
_cell.angle_gamma   90.00
#
_symmetry.space_group_name_H-M   'P 1'
#
loop_
_entity.id
_entity.type
_entity.pdbx_description
1 polymer ?
#
loop_
_entity_poly.entity_id
_entity_poly.type
_entity_poly.pdbx_seq_one_letter_code
_entity_poly.pdbx_strand_id
1 'polypeptide(L)'
;MTKIIEGKFNLAKIYTDVVEPSAVEQVQAMCDNPIFENSRIRIMPDVHTGKSCTIGTTMTIKDKAIPNMVGVDIGCGMEVVQLEEEHIDLEKLDSAIYERIPSGMEIRNEPHKYALEVDLKGLRCYREISEHRAECSIGTLGGGNHFIEVDRDEDGKLYLVVHSGSRYLGKQVAEYYQSEAYKNLCGNSKKQIEELIARLKSEGRAKEIQSQIELAYEHRADIGVDDAYVNGQLFDDYIHDMKIVQDFAVLNRKAIIDEIVNVLGLTIADMFTTIHNYIDTDNMILRKGAVSAQKGEKLLIPINMRDGALICIGKGNADWNFSAPHGAGRLLSRGKARNILSMDEFRKSMTGIYSTSINEKTLDESPMAYKRIEDIAENILPTVDIVRAIRPIYNFKAST
;
A
#
# COMPACT_ATOMS: atom_id res chain seq x y z
N MET A 1 -22.33 -7.38 -9.58
CA MET A 1 -23.30 -6.24 -9.46
C MET A 1 -22.67 -5.10 -8.68
N THR A 2 -23.19 -3.86 -8.80
CA THR A 2 -22.68 -2.71 -8.04
C THR A 2 -23.61 -2.44 -6.86
N LYS A 3 -23.05 -2.36 -5.64
CA LYS A 3 -23.78 -1.99 -4.42
C LYS A 3 -23.54 -0.52 -4.13
N ILE A 4 -24.60 0.24 -3.84
CA ILE A 4 -24.53 1.66 -3.46
C ILE A 4 -24.72 1.75 -1.94
N ILE A 5 -23.85 2.52 -1.27
CA ILE A 5 -23.97 2.86 0.15
C ILE A 5 -24.17 4.38 0.21
N GLU A 6 -25.29 4.79 0.78
CA GLU A 6 -25.65 6.20 0.97
C GLU A 6 -25.46 6.58 2.43
N GLY A 7 -24.73 7.65 2.68
CA GLY A 7 -24.51 8.23 4.00
C GLY A 7 -25.00 9.68 4.07
N LYS A 8 -24.72 10.34 5.20
CA LYS A 8 -25.19 11.71 5.47
C LYS A 8 -24.57 12.76 4.54
N PHE A 9 -23.30 12.56 4.13
CA PHE A 9 -22.52 13.55 3.40
C PHE A 9 -22.08 13.07 2.02
N ASN A 10 -22.11 11.74 1.77
CA ASN A 10 -21.58 11.19 0.53
C ASN A 10 -22.24 9.86 0.19
N LEU A 11 -21.94 9.35 -1.00
CA LEU A 11 -22.27 8.01 -1.45
C LEU A 11 -21.02 7.28 -1.96
N ALA A 12 -20.99 5.96 -1.77
CA ALA A 12 -19.96 5.09 -2.31
C ALA A 12 -20.55 4.01 -3.23
N LYS A 13 -19.79 3.59 -4.24
CA LYS A 13 -20.07 2.41 -5.05
C LYS A 13 -19.09 1.29 -4.71
N ILE A 14 -19.61 0.10 -4.44
CA ILE A 14 -18.83 -1.13 -4.25
C ILE A 14 -19.03 -2.01 -5.47
N TYR A 15 -17.95 -2.44 -6.13
CA TYR A 15 -17.98 -3.16 -7.40
C TYR A 15 -17.95 -4.69 -7.23
N THR A 16 -18.55 -5.20 -6.17
CA THR A 16 -18.71 -6.63 -5.92
C THR A 16 -19.92 -6.90 -5.04
N ASP A 17 -20.48 -8.11 -5.12
CA ASP A 17 -21.50 -8.60 -4.18
C ASP A 17 -20.87 -9.33 -2.99
N VAL A 18 -19.60 -9.75 -3.11
CA VAL A 18 -18.86 -10.48 -2.07
C VAL A 18 -18.14 -9.48 -1.18
N VAL A 19 -18.85 -8.99 -0.16
CA VAL A 19 -18.34 -8.02 0.81
C VAL A 19 -18.76 -8.39 2.22
N GLU A 20 -17.82 -8.39 3.15
CA GLU A 20 -18.10 -8.67 4.57
C GLU A 20 -18.85 -7.50 5.27
N PRO A 21 -19.71 -7.78 6.26
CA PRO A 21 -20.49 -6.73 6.94
C PRO A 21 -19.63 -5.62 7.54
N SER A 22 -18.50 -5.94 8.16
CA SER A 22 -17.57 -4.96 8.75
C SER A 22 -16.97 -4.02 7.72
N ALA A 23 -16.73 -4.47 6.48
CA ALA A 23 -16.30 -3.60 5.40
C ALA A 23 -17.42 -2.65 4.95
N VAL A 24 -18.67 -3.13 4.91
CA VAL A 24 -19.84 -2.27 4.64
C VAL A 24 -19.99 -1.19 5.70
N GLU A 25 -19.80 -1.52 6.97
CA GLU A 25 -19.83 -0.55 8.08
C GLU A 25 -18.74 0.50 7.94
N GLN A 26 -17.52 0.13 7.56
CA GLN A 26 -16.44 1.09 7.28
C GLN A 26 -16.76 2.01 6.11
N VAL A 27 -17.36 1.49 5.04
CA VAL A 27 -17.78 2.31 3.89
C VAL A 27 -18.91 3.26 4.30
N GLN A 28 -19.87 2.80 5.11
CA GLN A 28 -20.93 3.65 5.66
C GLN A 28 -20.35 4.80 6.50
N ALA A 29 -19.39 4.50 7.39
CA ALA A 29 -18.72 5.50 8.21
C ALA A 29 -18.00 6.56 7.35
N MET A 30 -17.35 6.16 6.24
CA MET A 30 -16.78 7.13 5.29
C MET A 30 -17.86 8.02 4.65
N CYS A 31 -19.00 7.47 4.26
CA CYS A 31 -20.10 8.24 3.67
C CYS A 31 -20.78 9.16 4.69
N ASP A 32 -20.70 8.85 5.97
CA ASP A 32 -21.25 9.67 7.08
C ASP A 32 -20.25 10.70 7.60
N ASN A 33 -19.02 10.74 7.07
CA ASN A 33 -17.99 11.66 7.51
C ASN A 33 -17.96 12.94 6.63
N PRO A 34 -18.16 14.14 7.21
CA PRO A 34 -18.18 15.39 6.46
C PRO A 34 -16.85 15.74 5.79
N ILE A 35 -15.73 15.13 6.21
CA ILE A 35 -14.40 15.32 5.59
C ILE A 35 -14.44 14.92 4.11
N PHE A 36 -15.26 13.94 3.75
CA PHE A 36 -15.36 13.38 2.40
C PHE A 36 -16.55 13.91 1.60
N GLU A 37 -17.20 14.97 2.08
CA GLU A 37 -18.22 15.66 1.30
C GLU A 37 -17.67 16.06 -0.09
N ASN A 38 -18.42 15.75 -1.15
CA ASN A 38 -18.03 15.94 -2.55
C ASN A 38 -16.87 15.05 -3.05
N SER A 39 -16.35 14.12 -2.26
CA SER A 39 -15.41 13.10 -2.75
C SER A 39 -16.16 12.02 -3.52
N ARG A 40 -15.57 11.53 -4.62
CA ARG A 40 -16.09 10.36 -5.34
C ARG A 40 -15.46 9.10 -4.76
N ILE A 41 -16.22 8.37 -3.90
CA ILE A 41 -15.77 7.16 -3.23
C ILE A 41 -16.11 5.94 -4.08
N ARG A 42 -15.10 5.11 -4.39
CA ARG A 42 -15.21 3.89 -5.17
C ARG A 42 -14.44 2.76 -4.50
N ILE A 43 -15.09 1.62 -4.36
CA ILE A 43 -14.58 0.46 -3.63
C ILE A 43 -14.39 -0.70 -4.60
N MET A 44 -13.15 -1.16 -4.72
CA MET A 44 -12.74 -2.20 -5.66
C MET A 44 -13.26 -3.59 -5.27
N PRO A 45 -13.31 -4.55 -6.21
CA PRO A 45 -13.86 -5.91 -5.97
C PRO A 45 -13.11 -6.73 -4.90
N ASP A 46 -11.84 -6.44 -4.65
CA ASP A 46 -11.00 -7.08 -3.64
C ASP A 46 -11.24 -6.56 -2.22
N VAL A 47 -12.28 -5.76 -2.01
CA VAL A 47 -12.62 -5.12 -0.74
C VAL A 47 -12.64 -6.08 0.45
N HIS A 48 -12.02 -5.65 1.53
CA HIS A 48 -12.07 -6.27 2.86
C HIS A 48 -11.78 -5.23 3.95
N THR A 49 -12.05 -5.57 5.20
CA THR A 49 -11.85 -4.68 6.35
C THR A 49 -10.37 -4.28 6.49
N GLY A 50 -10.12 -2.98 6.59
CA GLY A 50 -8.81 -2.39 6.88
C GLY A 50 -8.74 -1.73 8.25
N LYS A 51 -7.61 -1.10 8.59
CA LYS A 51 -7.42 -0.45 9.90
C LYS A 51 -8.24 0.85 10.01
N SER A 52 -8.12 1.77 9.06
CA SER A 52 -8.78 3.09 9.11
C SER A 52 -9.86 3.25 8.04
N CYS A 53 -9.77 2.49 6.96
CA CYS A 53 -10.80 2.34 5.94
C CYS A 53 -10.65 0.98 5.29
N THR A 54 -11.60 0.58 4.46
CA THR A 54 -11.51 -0.66 3.70
C THR A 54 -10.32 -0.66 2.76
N ILE A 55 -9.65 -1.81 2.63
CA ILE A 55 -8.74 -2.08 1.53
C ILE A 55 -9.57 -2.17 0.24
N GLY A 56 -9.06 -1.70 -0.88
CA GLY A 56 -9.79 -1.54 -2.13
C GLY A 56 -10.46 -0.16 -2.27
N THR A 57 -10.20 0.78 -1.35
CA THR A 57 -10.78 2.13 -1.40
C THR A 57 -10.04 3.03 -2.36
N THR A 58 -10.79 3.73 -3.22
CA THR A 58 -10.32 4.88 -3.98
C THR A 58 -11.25 6.06 -3.77
N MET A 59 -10.70 7.26 -3.64
CA MET A 59 -11.51 8.47 -3.54
C MET A 59 -10.80 9.68 -4.13
N THR A 60 -11.57 10.58 -4.72
CA THR A 60 -11.05 11.90 -5.09
C THR A 60 -10.85 12.72 -3.84
N ILE A 61 -9.73 13.40 -3.75
CA ILE A 61 -9.41 14.35 -2.66
C ILE A 61 -9.16 15.74 -3.24
N LYS A 62 -9.11 16.76 -2.39
CA LYS A 62 -8.90 18.14 -2.84
C LYS A 62 -7.77 18.81 -2.07
N ASP A 63 -7.99 19.14 -0.82
CA ASP A 63 -7.12 19.98 0.00
C ASP A 63 -6.89 19.39 1.41
N LYS A 64 -7.32 18.15 1.62
CA LYS A 64 -7.17 17.41 2.89
C LYS A 64 -7.15 15.93 2.66
N ALA A 65 -6.44 15.21 3.53
CA ALA A 65 -6.37 13.76 3.54
C ALA A 65 -6.16 13.23 4.96
N ILE A 66 -6.60 12.01 5.22
CA ILE A 66 -6.28 11.27 6.45
C ILE A 66 -5.08 10.37 6.13
N PRO A 67 -3.87 10.59 6.72
CA PRO A 67 -2.69 9.77 6.43
C PRO A 67 -2.91 8.27 6.67
N ASN A 68 -3.65 7.90 7.71
CA ASN A 68 -4.00 6.52 8.01
C ASN A 68 -4.83 5.83 6.92
N MET A 69 -5.54 6.58 6.06
CA MET A 69 -6.26 6.02 4.92
C MET A 69 -5.34 5.66 3.74
N VAL A 70 -4.18 6.30 3.61
CA VAL A 70 -3.10 5.83 2.73
C VAL A 70 -2.43 4.62 3.37
N GLY A 71 -2.17 4.70 4.67
CA GLY A 71 -1.56 3.67 5.50
C GLY A 71 -0.06 3.85 5.66
N VAL A 72 0.52 2.96 6.47
CA VAL A 72 1.93 3.05 6.88
C VAL A 72 2.92 2.56 5.83
N ASP A 73 2.48 1.76 4.87
CA ASP A 73 3.33 1.27 3.77
C ASP A 73 3.04 2.08 2.50
N ILE A 74 3.44 3.35 2.55
CA ILE A 74 3.30 4.31 1.45
C ILE A 74 4.10 3.79 0.24
N GLY A 75 3.49 3.77 -0.95
CA GLY A 75 4.17 3.32 -2.17
C GLY A 75 4.38 1.81 -2.25
N CYS A 76 3.76 1.01 -1.33
CA CYS A 76 3.72 -0.44 -1.49
C CYS A 76 3.20 -0.80 -2.87
N GLY A 77 3.84 -1.77 -3.51
CA GLY A 77 3.53 -2.12 -4.90
C GLY A 77 4.37 -3.29 -5.40
N MET A 78 4.25 -3.54 -6.68
CA MET A 78 4.93 -4.64 -7.34
C MET A 78 5.82 -4.13 -8.45
N GLU A 79 7.00 -4.71 -8.57
CA GLU A 79 7.87 -4.63 -9.73
C GLU A 79 7.75 -5.94 -10.49
N VAL A 80 7.44 -5.87 -11.78
CA VAL A 80 7.24 -7.02 -12.65
C VAL A 80 8.27 -6.96 -13.76
N VAL A 81 9.07 -8.01 -13.87
CA VAL A 81 10.13 -8.13 -14.86
C VAL A 81 9.89 -9.37 -15.70
N GLN A 82 9.72 -9.20 -17.02
CA GLN A 82 9.75 -10.31 -17.96
C GLN A 82 11.21 -10.64 -18.28
N LEU A 83 11.56 -11.92 -18.19
CA LEU A 83 12.90 -12.44 -18.47
C LEU A 83 13.03 -12.91 -19.93
N GLU A 84 14.24 -12.87 -20.48
CA GLU A 84 14.53 -13.48 -21.79
C GLU A 84 14.70 -15.00 -21.68
N GLU A 85 15.13 -15.49 -20.50
CA GLU A 85 15.34 -16.89 -20.21
C GLU A 85 14.01 -17.66 -20.16
N GLU A 86 14.01 -18.91 -20.68
CA GLU A 86 12.88 -19.84 -20.59
C GLU A 86 12.98 -20.75 -19.35
N HIS A 87 14.15 -20.80 -18.72
CA HIS A 87 14.42 -21.61 -17.54
C HIS A 87 15.25 -20.85 -16.51
N ILE A 88 14.96 -21.10 -15.23
CA ILE A 88 15.67 -20.53 -14.09
C ILE A 88 15.95 -21.66 -13.09
N ASP A 89 17.13 -21.64 -12.49
CA ASP A 89 17.50 -22.53 -11.39
C ASP A 89 16.85 -22.05 -10.09
N LEU A 90 15.77 -22.71 -9.68
CA LEU A 90 14.97 -22.31 -8.52
C LEU A 90 15.71 -22.53 -7.18
N GLU A 91 16.60 -23.51 -7.07
CA GLU A 91 17.40 -23.72 -5.86
C GLU A 91 18.44 -22.61 -5.71
N LYS A 92 19.08 -22.24 -6.82
CA LYS A 92 20.02 -21.12 -6.83
C LYS A 92 19.32 -19.78 -6.55
N LEU A 93 18.10 -19.59 -7.09
CA LEU A 93 17.28 -18.41 -6.80
C LEU A 93 16.94 -18.33 -5.31
N ASP A 94 16.43 -19.42 -4.72
CA ASP A 94 16.06 -19.47 -3.31
C ASP A 94 17.27 -19.16 -2.41
N SER A 95 18.42 -19.78 -2.68
CA SER A 95 19.67 -19.50 -1.97
C SER A 95 20.10 -18.04 -2.09
N ALA A 96 20.03 -17.46 -3.29
CA ALA A 96 20.37 -16.06 -3.54
C ALA A 96 19.45 -15.10 -2.78
N ILE A 97 18.15 -15.41 -2.68
CA ILE A 97 17.20 -14.60 -1.90
C ILE A 97 17.56 -14.63 -0.42
N TYR A 98 17.81 -15.80 0.16
CA TYR A 98 18.20 -15.90 1.57
C TYR A 98 19.53 -15.21 1.89
N GLU A 99 20.50 -15.24 0.98
CA GLU A 99 21.82 -14.65 1.18
C GLU A 99 21.87 -13.14 0.97
N ARG A 100 21.08 -12.62 0.02
CA ARG A 100 21.22 -11.25 -0.49
C ARG A 100 20.09 -10.30 -0.13
N ILE A 101 18.91 -10.83 0.21
CA ILE A 101 17.72 -10.03 0.41
C ILE A 101 17.21 -10.16 1.84
N PRO A 102 17.59 -9.23 2.74
CA PRO A 102 17.07 -9.23 4.11
C PRO A 102 15.55 -9.15 4.10
N SER A 103 14.91 -9.87 5.02
CA SER A 103 13.46 -9.96 5.11
C SER A 103 12.96 -9.72 6.54
N GLY A 104 11.65 -9.55 6.72
CA GLY A 104 11.08 -9.23 8.02
C GLY A 104 11.54 -7.86 8.54
N MET A 105 12.16 -7.83 9.71
CA MET A 105 12.70 -6.62 10.36
C MET A 105 14.17 -6.35 10.02
N GLU A 106 14.81 -7.26 9.31
CA GLU A 106 16.21 -7.14 8.94
C GLU A 106 16.44 -6.07 7.89
N ILE A 107 17.63 -5.47 7.94
CA ILE A 107 18.13 -4.49 6.97
C ILE A 107 19.53 -4.90 6.51
N ARG A 108 20.02 -4.27 5.46
CA ARG A 108 21.40 -4.47 4.97
C ARG A 108 22.39 -3.90 5.98
N ASN A 109 23.61 -4.46 6.00
CA ASN A 109 24.69 -3.93 6.81
C ASN A 109 25.22 -2.60 6.28
N GLU A 110 25.18 -2.41 4.95
CA GLU A 110 25.60 -1.21 4.24
C GLU A 110 24.50 -0.76 3.28
N PRO A 111 24.36 0.56 3.04
CA PRO A 111 23.40 1.08 2.08
C PRO A 111 23.58 0.50 0.67
N HIS A 112 22.49 0.18 0.00
CA HIS A 112 22.53 -0.15 -1.42
C HIS A 112 22.84 1.10 -2.26
N LYS A 113 23.45 0.95 -3.45
CA LYS A 113 23.79 2.07 -4.36
C LYS A 113 22.62 3.03 -4.62
N TYR A 114 21.40 2.52 -4.68
CA TYR A 114 20.18 3.32 -4.88
C TYR A 114 19.78 4.19 -3.68
N ALA A 115 20.40 4.03 -2.52
CA ALA A 115 20.17 4.94 -1.40
C ALA A 115 20.62 6.38 -1.73
N LEU A 116 21.61 6.52 -2.62
CA LEU A 116 22.10 7.83 -3.09
C LEU A 116 21.12 8.54 -4.06
N GLU A 117 20.13 7.82 -4.59
CA GLU A 117 19.14 8.36 -5.54
C GLU A 117 17.91 8.92 -4.80
N VAL A 118 17.77 8.66 -3.47
CA VAL A 118 16.66 9.15 -2.66
C VAL A 118 17.05 10.43 -1.93
N ASP A 119 16.28 11.50 -2.14
CA ASP A 119 16.47 12.75 -1.39
C ASP A 119 15.82 12.69 -0.01
N LEU A 120 16.38 11.86 0.90
CA LEU A 120 15.89 11.77 2.28
C LEU A 120 15.97 13.12 3.03
N LYS A 121 16.96 13.96 2.69
CA LYS A 121 17.12 15.29 3.32
C LYS A 121 16.10 16.31 2.86
N GLY A 122 15.46 16.06 1.72
CA GLY A 122 14.34 16.83 1.19
C GLY A 122 13.03 16.63 1.97
N LEU A 123 12.92 15.57 2.77
CA LEU A 123 11.73 15.34 3.60
C LEU A 123 11.50 16.51 4.58
N ARG A 124 10.27 17.02 4.63
CA ARG A 124 9.84 18.04 5.61
C ARG A 124 9.91 17.49 7.03
N CYS A 125 9.61 16.20 7.20
CA CYS A 125 9.73 15.49 8.46
C CYS A 125 11.11 14.82 8.67
N TYR A 126 12.16 15.23 7.96
CA TYR A 126 13.49 14.60 8.00
C TYR A 126 14.04 14.35 9.41
N ARG A 127 13.77 15.26 10.36
CA ARG A 127 14.25 15.13 11.75
C ARG A 127 13.59 14.01 12.55
N GLU A 128 12.49 13.48 12.04
CA GLU A 128 11.68 12.45 12.69
C GLU A 128 11.94 11.05 12.12
N ILE A 129 12.79 10.95 11.10
CA ILE A 129 13.15 9.68 10.47
C ILE A 129 14.52 9.18 10.91
N SER A 130 14.72 7.87 10.80
CA SER A 130 16.03 7.24 10.96
C SER A 130 16.70 7.10 9.58
N GLU A 131 17.54 8.09 9.21
CA GLU A 131 18.22 8.15 7.91
C GLU A 131 19.00 6.86 7.62
N HIS A 132 19.93 6.47 8.49
CA HIS A 132 20.74 5.26 8.30
C HIS A 132 19.90 3.99 8.14
N ARG A 133 18.81 3.86 8.93
CA ARG A 133 17.90 2.73 8.79
C ARG A 133 17.16 2.74 7.45
N ALA A 134 16.77 3.92 6.98
CA ALA A 134 16.13 4.06 5.66
C ALA A 134 17.10 3.66 4.55
N GLU A 135 18.32 4.19 4.53
CA GLU A 135 19.36 3.88 3.54
C GLU A 135 19.66 2.37 3.48
N CYS A 136 19.83 1.72 4.64
CA CYS A 136 20.07 0.28 4.74
C CYS A 136 18.82 -0.59 4.48
N SER A 137 17.63 0.01 4.37
CA SER A 137 16.40 -0.72 4.06
C SER A 137 16.15 -0.89 2.56
N ILE A 138 16.84 -0.16 1.68
CA ILE A 138 16.74 -0.36 0.24
C ILE A 138 17.35 -1.72 -0.15
N GLY A 139 16.64 -2.48 -0.97
CA GLY A 139 16.99 -3.85 -1.32
C GLY A 139 16.62 -4.86 -0.24
N THR A 140 15.57 -4.58 0.57
CA THR A 140 15.03 -5.50 1.57
C THR A 140 13.56 -5.80 1.31
N LEU A 141 13.16 -7.06 1.50
CA LEU A 141 11.80 -7.49 1.17
C LEU A 141 10.77 -7.02 2.21
N GLY A 142 11.07 -7.15 3.50
CA GLY A 142 10.12 -6.97 4.57
C GLY A 142 9.30 -8.22 4.88
N GLY A 143 8.19 -8.03 5.58
CA GLY A 143 7.32 -9.11 6.03
C GLY A 143 5.86 -8.90 5.63
N GLY A 144 4.97 -9.64 6.27
CA GLY A 144 3.54 -9.56 6.01
C GLY A 144 3.14 -10.24 4.69
N ASN A 145 2.52 -9.48 3.78
CA ASN A 145 2.11 -9.96 2.46
C ASN A 145 3.18 -9.78 1.37
N HIS A 146 4.38 -9.27 1.70
CA HIS A 146 5.47 -9.10 0.74
C HIS A 146 5.99 -10.47 0.27
N PHE A 147 6.38 -10.52 -1.01
CA PHE A 147 6.85 -11.76 -1.63
C PHE A 147 7.81 -11.51 -2.80
N ILE A 148 8.54 -12.54 -3.17
CA ILE A 148 9.27 -12.66 -4.43
C ILE A 148 8.74 -13.91 -5.12
N GLU A 149 8.30 -13.78 -6.37
CA GLU A 149 7.68 -14.85 -7.12
C GLU A 149 8.29 -14.95 -8.52
N VAL A 150 8.42 -16.16 -9.04
CA VAL A 150 8.67 -16.38 -10.46
C VAL A 150 7.47 -17.08 -11.04
N ASP A 151 6.85 -16.43 -12.00
CA ASP A 151 5.68 -16.91 -12.70
C ASP A 151 6.02 -17.32 -14.12
N ARG A 152 5.17 -18.18 -14.70
CA ARG A 152 5.23 -18.59 -16.10
C ARG A 152 3.88 -18.35 -16.79
N ASP A 153 3.90 -17.80 -17.99
CA ASP A 153 2.71 -17.69 -18.82
C ASP A 153 2.49 -18.93 -19.73
N GLU A 154 1.42 -18.89 -20.51
CA GLU A 154 1.05 -19.95 -21.44
C GLU A 154 2.04 -20.14 -22.60
N ASP A 155 2.80 -19.10 -22.94
CA ASP A 155 3.85 -19.14 -23.96
C ASP A 155 5.21 -19.61 -23.41
N GLY A 156 5.28 -19.91 -22.09
CA GLY A 156 6.49 -20.34 -21.41
C GLY A 156 7.40 -19.20 -20.95
N LYS A 157 7.03 -17.94 -21.14
CA LYS A 157 7.80 -16.78 -20.68
C LYS A 157 7.80 -16.68 -19.16
N LEU A 158 8.95 -16.30 -18.60
CA LEU A 158 9.15 -16.14 -17.17
C LEU A 158 8.99 -14.67 -16.75
N TYR A 159 8.39 -14.50 -15.58
CA TYR A 159 8.17 -13.19 -14.94
C TYR A 159 8.69 -13.26 -13.51
N LEU A 160 9.63 -12.39 -13.16
CA LEU A 160 10.05 -12.16 -11.78
C LEU A 160 9.20 -11.02 -11.21
N VAL A 161 8.47 -11.31 -10.13
CA VAL A 161 7.57 -10.37 -9.46
C VAL A 161 8.07 -10.12 -8.04
N VAL A 162 8.27 -8.86 -7.69
CA VAL A 162 8.68 -8.44 -6.34
C VAL A 162 7.62 -7.52 -5.74
N HIS A 163 6.99 -7.97 -4.66
CA HIS A 163 6.06 -7.17 -3.86
C HIS A 163 6.76 -6.66 -2.61
N SER A 164 7.00 -5.36 -2.54
CA SER A 164 7.58 -4.68 -1.37
C SER A 164 7.21 -3.20 -1.37
N GLY A 165 7.47 -2.51 -0.26
CA GLY A 165 7.08 -1.12 -0.07
C GLY A 165 8.18 -0.25 0.54
N SER A 166 7.77 0.82 1.22
CA SER A 166 8.64 1.86 1.78
C SER A 166 9.28 1.51 3.12
N ARG A 167 9.11 0.28 3.58
CA ARG A 167 9.74 -0.24 4.78
C ARG A 167 9.42 0.64 6.01
N TYR A 168 10.38 0.76 6.92
CA TYR A 168 10.21 1.55 8.14
C TYR A 168 10.11 3.06 7.88
N LEU A 169 10.68 3.55 6.75
CA LEU A 169 10.59 4.96 6.37
C LEU A 169 9.12 5.39 6.18
N GLY A 170 8.35 4.66 5.38
CA GLY A 170 6.94 4.97 5.16
C GLY A 170 6.12 4.98 6.44
N LYS A 171 6.42 4.05 7.35
CA LYS A 171 5.79 4.03 8.68
C LYS A 171 6.09 5.29 9.48
N GLN A 172 7.34 5.72 9.56
CA GLN A 172 7.74 6.93 10.29
C GLN A 172 7.05 8.17 9.72
N VAL A 173 7.03 8.31 8.39
CA VAL A 173 6.37 9.45 7.71
C VAL A 173 4.86 9.43 7.96
N ALA A 174 4.19 8.30 7.78
CA ALA A 174 2.74 8.18 8.00
C ALA A 174 2.35 8.49 9.46
N GLU A 175 3.08 7.94 10.43
CA GLU A 175 2.83 8.16 11.87
C GLU A 175 3.09 9.62 12.27
N TYR A 176 4.13 10.25 11.73
CA TYR A 176 4.40 11.66 11.95
C TYR A 176 3.23 12.54 11.48
N TYR A 177 2.82 12.41 10.22
CA TYR A 177 1.73 13.24 9.69
C TYR A 177 0.38 12.97 10.34
N GLN A 178 0.09 11.72 10.73
CA GLN A 178 -1.13 11.40 11.49
C GLN A 178 -1.11 12.06 12.87
N SER A 179 0.04 12.05 13.55
CA SER A 179 0.21 12.71 14.85
C SER A 179 0.09 14.23 14.75
N GLU A 180 0.75 14.84 13.75
CA GLU A 180 0.69 16.30 13.54
C GLU A 180 -0.72 16.74 13.09
N ALA A 181 -1.43 15.95 12.28
CA ALA A 181 -2.82 16.19 11.94
C ALA A 181 -3.71 16.27 13.20
N TYR A 182 -3.56 15.31 14.10
CA TYR A 182 -4.30 15.29 15.36
C TYR A 182 -3.97 16.49 16.24
N LYS A 183 -2.68 16.79 16.43
CA LYS A 183 -2.23 17.95 17.21
C LYS A 183 -2.75 19.27 16.63
N ASN A 184 -2.75 19.39 15.30
CA ASN A 184 -3.21 20.58 14.61
C ASN A 184 -4.70 20.82 14.79
N LEU A 185 -5.53 19.77 14.64
CA LEU A 185 -6.98 19.85 14.77
C LEU A 185 -7.44 20.02 16.22
N CYS A 186 -6.73 19.41 17.16
CA CYS A 186 -7.04 19.53 18.58
C CYS A 186 -6.46 20.78 19.25
N GLY A 187 -5.81 21.70 18.50
CA GLY A 187 -5.24 22.94 19.03
C GLY A 187 -4.06 22.72 19.99
N ASN A 188 -3.44 21.55 19.96
CA ASN A 188 -2.33 21.14 20.84
C ASN A 188 -0.95 21.22 20.18
N SER A 189 -0.85 21.69 18.93
CA SER A 189 0.47 21.79 18.33
C SER A 189 1.27 22.89 19.04
N LYS A 190 2.50 22.58 19.42
CA LYS A 190 3.42 23.53 20.05
C LYS A 190 3.52 24.81 19.21
N LYS A 191 3.52 24.67 17.90
CA LYS A 191 3.58 25.76 16.93
C LYS A 191 2.37 26.69 17.04
N GLN A 192 1.15 26.14 17.11
CA GLN A 192 -0.08 26.94 17.22
C GLN A 192 -0.16 27.72 18.53
N ILE A 193 0.27 27.10 19.63
CA ILE A 193 0.35 27.78 20.94
C ILE A 193 1.42 28.88 20.90
N GLU A 194 2.59 28.62 20.33
CA GLU A 194 3.65 29.62 20.17
C GLU A 194 3.19 30.79 19.27
N GLU A 195 2.50 30.52 18.16
CA GLU A 195 1.92 31.55 17.27
C GLU A 195 0.84 32.36 17.97
N LEU A 196 -0.06 31.73 18.74
CA LEU A 196 -1.06 32.41 19.54
C LEU A 196 -0.41 33.35 20.58
N ILE A 197 0.59 32.85 21.30
CA ILE A 197 1.36 33.64 22.29
C ILE A 197 2.05 34.82 21.60
N ALA A 198 2.73 34.58 20.48
CA ALA A 198 3.43 35.64 19.73
C ALA A 198 2.47 36.71 19.24
N ARG A 199 1.32 36.34 18.69
CA ARG A 199 0.28 37.25 18.25
C ARG A 199 -0.27 38.09 19.41
N LEU A 200 -0.67 37.48 20.53
CA LEU A 200 -1.20 38.20 21.68
C LEU A 200 -0.16 39.17 22.30
N LYS A 201 1.12 38.80 22.29
CA LYS A 201 2.19 39.68 22.70
C LYS A 201 2.34 40.90 21.77
N SER A 202 2.29 40.69 20.46
CA SER A 202 2.38 41.76 19.46
C SER A 202 1.19 42.73 19.50
N GLU A 203 0.01 42.21 19.88
CA GLU A 203 -1.20 43.01 20.09
C GLU A 203 -1.28 43.69 21.46
N GLY A 204 -0.28 43.53 22.31
CA GLY A 204 -0.27 44.09 23.68
C GLY A 204 -1.22 43.37 24.66
N ARG A 205 -1.72 42.21 24.31
CA ARG A 205 -2.73 41.41 25.05
C ARG A 205 -2.11 40.27 25.87
N ALA A 206 -0.89 40.47 26.36
CA ALA A 206 -0.16 39.43 27.09
C ALA A 206 -0.90 38.89 28.33
N LYS A 207 -1.79 39.68 28.93
CA LYS A 207 -2.60 39.25 30.09
C LYS A 207 -3.66 38.22 29.73
N GLU A 208 -4.02 38.12 28.45
CA GLU A 208 -5.07 37.21 27.94
C GLU A 208 -4.50 35.86 27.50
N ILE A 209 -3.18 35.68 27.49
CA ILE A 209 -2.53 34.48 26.97
C ILE A 209 -3.09 33.22 27.61
N GLN A 210 -3.18 33.16 28.95
CA GLN A 210 -3.64 31.99 29.67
C GLN A 210 -5.09 31.66 29.31
N SER A 211 -6.01 32.64 29.35
CA SER A 211 -7.41 32.44 29.02
C SER A 211 -7.65 32.07 27.57
N GLN A 212 -6.86 32.62 26.65
CA GLN A 212 -6.97 32.27 25.22
C GLN A 212 -6.42 30.87 24.93
N ILE A 213 -5.41 30.42 25.65
CA ILE A 213 -4.93 29.03 25.59
C ILE A 213 -6.01 28.08 26.15
N GLU A 214 -6.64 28.40 27.27
CA GLU A 214 -7.74 27.64 27.85
C GLU A 214 -8.92 27.54 26.88
N LEU A 215 -9.31 28.66 26.24
CA LEU A 215 -10.36 28.72 25.24
C LEU A 215 -10.02 27.84 23.99
N ALA A 216 -8.76 27.89 23.54
CA ALA A 216 -8.30 27.05 22.44
C ALA A 216 -8.39 25.56 22.79
N TYR A 217 -8.18 25.22 24.04
CA TYR A 217 -8.37 23.84 24.53
C TYR A 217 -9.86 23.44 24.68
N GLU A 218 -10.76 24.34 24.98
CA GLU A 218 -12.21 24.11 25.06
C GLU A 218 -12.85 23.92 23.69
N HIS A 219 -12.32 24.57 22.64
CA HIS A 219 -12.83 24.48 21.26
C HIS A 219 -12.19 23.36 20.45
N ARG A 220 -11.68 22.32 21.10
CA ARG A 220 -11.08 21.16 20.43
C ARG A 220 -12.09 20.49 19.50
N ALA A 221 -11.62 20.10 18.31
CA ALA A 221 -12.36 19.16 17.51
C ALA A 221 -12.51 17.84 18.28
N ASP A 222 -13.72 17.35 18.47
CA ASP A 222 -13.99 16.01 18.98
C ASP A 222 -13.74 14.99 17.86
N ILE A 223 -12.46 14.75 17.59
CA ILE A 223 -12.01 13.87 16.53
C ILE A 223 -11.02 12.84 17.09
N GLY A 224 -11.18 11.59 16.69
CA GLY A 224 -10.24 10.53 17.03
C GLY A 224 -8.87 10.72 16.34
N VAL A 225 -7.81 10.18 16.97
CA VAL A 225 -6.46 10.23 16.38
C VAL A 225 -6.44 9.60 14.98
N ASP A 226 -7.18 8.51 14.78
CA ASP A 226 -7.22 7.77 13.51
C ASP A 226 -8.01 8.50 12.41
N ASP A 227 -8.88 9.45 12.77
CA ASP A 227 -9.72 10.23 11.87
C ASP A 227 -9.15 11.64 11.59
N ALA A 228 -8.06 11.99 12.27
CA ALA A 228 -7.43 13.30 12.10
C ALA A 228 -6.84 13.43 10.69
N TYR A 229 -7.05 14.61 10.08
CA TYR A 229 -6.64 14.88 8.71
C TYR A 229 -5.64 16.04 8.61
N VAL A 230 -4.75 15.93 7.64
CA VAL A 230 -3.87 17.02 7.22
C VAL A 230 -4.61 17.98 6.30
N ASN A 231 -4.36 19.28 6.46
CA ASN A 231 -4.89 20.36 5.63
C ASN A 231 -3.89 21.52 5.51
N GLY A 232 -4.12 22.45 4.58
CA GLY A 232 -3.25 23.61 4.36
C GLY A 232 -1.78 23.20 4.18
N GLN A 233 -0.85 23.93 4.81
CA GLN A 233 0.59 23.65 4.68
C GLN A 233 0.97 22.21 5.10
N LEU A 234 0.31 21.65 6.12
CA LEU A 234 0.58 20.29 6.56
C LEU A 234 0.16 19.25 5.50
N PHE A 235 -0.88 19.54 4.71
CA PHE A 235 -1.26 18.72 3.57
C PHE A 235 -0.21 18.79 2.46
N ASP A 236 0.26 19.98 2.11
CA ASP A 236 1.29 20.18 1.09
C ASP A 236 2.61 19.49 1.47
N ASP A 237 3.01 19.60 2.74
CA ASP A 237 4.19 18.93 3.27
C ASP A 237 4.04 17.41 3.23
N TYR A 238 2.86 16.87 3.57
CA TYR A 238 2.57 15.44 3.48
C TYR A 238 2.64 14.90 2.04
N ILE A 239 2.05 15.63 1.08
CA ILE A 239 2.09 15.26 -0.34
C ILE A 239 3.54 15.28 -0.86
N HIS A 240 4.33 16.27 -0.45
CA HIS A 240 5.75 16.35 -0.81
C HIS A 240 6.53 15.14 -0.29
N ASP A 241 6.42 14.84 1.01
CA ASP A 241 7.16 13.75 1.63
C ASP A 241 6.71 12.38 1.13
N MET A 242 5.41 12.23 0.88
CA MET A 242 4.86 11.00 0.32
C MET A 242 5.45 10.67 -1.07
N LYS A 243 5.74 11.66 -1.93
CA LYS A 243 6.42 11.44 -3.21
C LYS A 243 7.81 10.85 -3.01
N ILE A 244 8.60 11.42 -2.10
CA ILE A 244 9.94 10.91 -1.77
C ILE A 244 9.86 9.46 -1.26
N VAL A 245 8.85 9.16 -0.43
CA VAL A 245 8.63 7.80 0.09
C VAL A 245 8.19 6.82 -1.01
N GLN A 246 7.40 7.27 -1.99
CA GLN A 246 7.03 6.46 -3.15
C GLN A 246 8.27 6.13 -4.01
N ASP A 247 9.12 7.13 -4.30
CA ASP A 247 10.37 6.93 -5.04
C ASP A 247 11.29 5.94 -4.31
N PHE A 248 11.40 6.09 -2.98
CA PHE A 248 12.11 5.12 -2.13
C PHE A 248 11.57 3.69 -2.31
N ALA A 249 10.25 3.50 -2.30
CA ALA A 249 9.63 2.18 -2.43
C ALA A 249 9.89 1.56 -3.83
N VAL A 250 9.87 2.36 -4.88
CA VAL A 250 10.24 1.92 -6.24
C VAL A 250 11.70 1.50 -6.29
N LEU A 251 12.62 2.30 -5.75
CA LEU A 251 14.05 1.98 -5.70
C LEU A 251 14.33 0.75 -4.83
N ASN A 252 13.56 0.54 -3.76
CA ASN A 252 13.65 -0.66 -2.94
C ASN A 252 13.35 -1.92 -3.76
N ARG A 253 12.23 -1.96 -4.51
CA ARG A 253 11.87 -3.09 -5.38
C ARG A 253 12.91 -3.30 -6.49
N LYS A 254 13.34 -2.22 -7.13
CA LYS A 254 14.37 -2.27 -8.17
C LYS A 254 15.69 -2.84 -7.64
N ALA A 255 16.09 -2.49 -6.41
CA ALA A 255 17.29 -3.04 -5.79
C ALA A 255 17.19 -4.56 -5.56
N ILE A 256 16.00 -5.05 -5.15
CA ILE A 256 15.77 -6.50 -5.01
C ILE A 256 15.88 -7.20 -6.37
N ILE A 257 15.28 -6.63 -7.43
CA ILE A 257 15.40 -7.16 -8.80
C ILE A 257 16.86 -7.21 -9.24
N ASP A 258 17.60 -6.11 -9.08
CA ASP A 258 19.02 -6.03 -9.49
C ASP A 258 19.88 -7.10 -8.79
N GLU A 259 19.66 -7.32 -7.48
CA GLU A 259 20.40 -8.35 -6.73
C GLU A 259 20.14 -9.75 -7.31
N ILE A 260 18.88 -10.09 -7.59
CA ILE A 260 18.49 -11.40 -8.14
C ILE A 260 19.05 -11.57 -9.57
N VAL A 261 18.80 -10.60 -10.43
CA VAL A 261 19.22 -10.62 -11.84
C VAL A 261 20.74 -10.76 -11.97
N ASN A 262 21.50 -9.99 -11.17
CA ASN A 262 22.96 -10.01 -11.20
C ASN A 262 23.53 -11.37 -10.72
N VAL A 263 23.00 -11.93 -9.61
CA VAL A 263 23.50 -13.20 -9.06
C VAL A 263 23.21 -14.38 -9.98
N LEU A 264 22.06 -14.37 -10.63
CA LEU A 264 21.61 -15.44 -11.52
C LEU A 264 22.10 -15.25 -12.97
N GLY A 265 22.56 -14.04 -13.34
CA GLY A 265 22.97 -13.70 -14.69
C GLY A 265 21.79 -13.66 -15.66
N LEU A 266 20.65 -13.12 -15.21
CA LEU A 266 19.41 -13.04 -16.00
C LEU A 266 19.38 -11.77 -16.86
N THR A 267 18.57 -11.81 -17.92
CA THR A 267 18.39 -10.73 -18.88
C THR A 267 16.94 -10.23 -18.83
N ILE A 268 16.76 -8.93 -18.66
CA ILE A 268 15.44 -8.29 -18.61
C ILE A 268 14.96 -7.97 -20.02
N ALA A 269 13.80 -8.52 -20.42
CA ALA A 269 13.15 -8.23 -21.69
C ALA A 269 12.18 -7.04 -21.60
N ASP A 270 11.41 -6.94 -20.51
CA ASP A 270 10.43 -5.87 -20.24
C ASP A 270 10.23 -5.69 -18.73
N MET A 271 9.84 -4.48 -18.30
CA MET A 271 9.63 -4.19 -16.89
C MET A 271 8.54 -3.13 -16.70
N PHE A 272 7.71 -3.31 -15.66
CA PHE A 272 6.74 -2.29 -15.23
C PHE A 272 6.49 -2.37 -13.72
N THR A 273 6.04 -1.26 -13.13
CA THR A 273 5.73 -1.15 -11.70
C THR A 273 4.27 -0.81 -11.48
N THR A 274 3.70 -1.27 -10.36
CA THR A 274 2.36 -0.87 -9.88
C THR A 274 2.44 -0.47 -8.41
N ILE A 275 1.69 0.55 -8.01
CA ILE A 275 1.64 1.07 -6.64
C ILE A 275 0.18 1.07 -6.16
N HIS A 276 -0.07 0.68 -4.90
CA HIS A 276 -1.43 0.52 -4.39
C HIS A 276 -1.77 1.19 -3.06
N ASN A 277 -0.83 1.92 -2.44
CA ASN A 277 -1.06 2.72 -1.23
C ASN A 277 -0.44 4.10 -1.41
N TYR A 278 -1.18 5.05 -1.97
CA TYR A 278 -0.65 6.37 -2.27
C TYR A 278 -1.76 7.38 -2.62
N ILE A 279 -1.38 8.63 -2.75
CA ILE A 279 -2.19 9.66 -3.39
C ILE A 279 -1.55 9.97 -4.75
N ASP A 280 -2.33 9.74 -5.81
CA ASP A 280 -2.02 10.19 -7.16
C ASP A 280 -2.19 11.71 -7.22
N THR A 281 -1.10 12.43 -7.23
CA THR A 281 -1.09 13.89 -7.13
C THR A 281 -1.48 14.59 -8.42
N ASP A 282 -1.40 13.91 -9.56
CA ASP A 282 -1.78 14.46 -10.85
C ASP A 282 -3.30 14.45 -11.04
N ASN A 283 -3.96 13.43 -10.50
CA ASN A 283 -5.41 13.25 -10.57
C ASN A 283 -6.13 13.51 -9.24
N MET A 284 -5.38 13.77 -8.17
CA MET A 284 -5.89 13.93 -6.80
C MET A 284 -6.79 12.77 -6.37
N ILE A 285 -6.28 11.55 -6.52
CA ILE A 285 -6.96 10.31 -6.16
C ILE A 285 -6.17 9.59 -5.09
N LEU A 286 -6.77 9.40 -3.91
CA LEU A 286 -6.28 8.52 -2.88
C LEU A 286 -6.60 7.06 -3.25
N ARG A 287 -5.58 6.17 -3.18
CA ARG A 287 -5.71 4.73 -3.37
C ARG A 287 -5.20 3.98 -2.16
N LYS A 288 -6.06 3.12 -1.61
CA LYS A 288 -5.76 2.21 -0.49
C LYS A 288 -6.04 0.77 -0.90
N GLY A 289 -4.98 0.02 -1.20
CA GLY A 289 -5.15 -1.31 -1.77
C GLY A 289 -5.87 -1.26 -3.12
N ALA A 290 -5.48 -0.32 -3.96
CA ALA A 290 -5.98 -0.16 -5.33
C ALA A 290 -4.87 0.40 -6.20
N VAL A 291 -4.80 -0.01 -7.46
CA VAL A 291 -3.79 0.42 -8.42
C VAL A 291 -4.38 1.40 -9.44
N SER A 292 -3.52 2.19 -10.07
CA SER A 292 -3.90 2.98 -11.24
C SER A 292 -4.27 2.07 -12.41
N ALA A 293 -5.28 2.48 -13.18
CA ALA A 293 -5.73 1.82 -14.40
C ALA A 293 -6.11 2.87 -15.45
N GLN A 294 -5.21 3.82 -15.67
CA GLN A 294 -5.36 4.82 -16.74
C GLN A 294 -5.39 4.13 -18.11
N LYS A 295 -5.94 4.80 -19.10
CA LYS A 295 -6.05 4.21 -20.44
C LYS A 295 -4.69 3.83 -21.01
N GLY A 296 -4.51 2.53 -21.29
CA GLY A 296 -3.27 1.97 -21.84
C GLY A 296 -2.18 1.68 -20.80
N GLU A 297 -2.41 1.96 -19.52
CA GLU A 297 -1.48 1.66 -18.44
C GLU A 297 -1.40 0.16 -18.17
N LYS A 298 -0.20 -0.41 -18.10
CA LYS A 298 0.05 -1.82 -17.75
C LYS A 298 0.03 -1.97 -16.23
N LEU A 299 -0.69 -2.96 -15.72
CA LEU A 299 -0.79 -3.23 -14.30
C LEU A 299 -0.85 -4.73 -13.99
N LEU A 300 -0.51 -5.10 -12.75
CA LEU A 300 -0.57 -6.46 -12.24
C LEU A 300 -1.65 -6.56 -11.15
N ILE A 301 -2.45 -7.62 -11.20
CA ILE A 301 -3.42 -7.98 -10.17
C ILE A 301 -3.06 -9.38 -9.65
N PRO A 302 -2.30 -9.53 -8.55
CA PRO A 302 -1.96 -10.81 -7.94
C PRO A 302 -3.18 -11.45 -7.29
N ILE A 303 -3.25 -12.76 -7.37
CA ILE A 303 -4.33 -13.56 -6.79
C ILE A 303 -3.88 -14.18 -5.47
N ASN A 304 -2.96 -15.14 -5.51
CA ASN A 304 -2.36 -15.80 -4.35
C ASN A 304 -1.15 -16.63 -4.78
N MET A 305 -0.45 -17.25 -3.81
CA MET A 305 0.78 -18.04 -4.01
C MET A 305 0.66 -19.23 -4.99
N ARG A 306 -0.56 -19.65 -5.35
CA ARG A 306 -0.84 -20.79 -6.26
C ARG A 306 -1.38 -20.35 -7.61
N ASP A 307 -2.31 -19.40 -7.58
CA ASP A 307 -3.08 -19.01 -8.77
C ASP A 307 -2.38 -17.89 -9.56
N GLY A 308 -1.33 -17.26 -8.99
CA GLY A 308 -0.47 -16.28 -9.65
C GLY A 308 -1.10 -14.91 -9.79
N ALA A 309 -1.00 -14.32 -10.97
CA ALA A 309 -1.44 -12.96 -11.21
C ALA A 309 -2.01 -12.75 -12.63
N LEU A 310 -2.75 -11.65 -12.79
CA LEU A 310 -3.27 -11.17 -14.06
C LEU A 310 -2.47 -9.92 -14.50
N ILE A 311 -1.87 -9.96 -15.67
CA ILE A 311 -1.33 -8.78 -16.34
C ILE A 311 -2.47 -8.14 -17.13
N CYS A 312 -2.74 -6.88 -16.87
CA CYS A 312 -3.87 -6.15 -17.42
C CYS A 312 -3.45 -4.83 -18.06
N ILE A 313 -4.32 -4.29 -18.91
CA ILE A 313 -4.22 -2.93 -19.45
C ILE A 313 -5.43 -2.12 -18.99
N GLY A 314 -5.18 -0.97 -18.39
CA GLY A 314 -6.20 -0.06 -17.90
C GLY A 314 -7.04 0.54 -19.03
N LYS A 315 -8.35 0.65 -18.80
CA LYS A 315 -9.32 1.27 -19.73
C LYS A 315 -9.55 2.75 -19.49
N GLY A 316 -9.02 3.30 -18.38
CA GLY A 316 -9.24 4.68 -17.99
C GLY A 316 -10.69 4.97 -17.59
N ASN A 317 -11.34 4.04 -16.87
CA ASN A 317 -12.75 4.18 -16.48
C ASN A 317 -12.89 5.23 -15.35
N ALA A 318 -13.47 6.38 -15.70
CA ALA A 318 -13.68 7.48 -14.76
C ALA A 318 -14.64 7.13 -13.61
N ASP A 319 -15.64 6.25 -13.82
CA ASP A 319 -16.52 5.82 -12.73
C ASP A 319 -15.80 4.95 -11.70
N TRP A 320 -14.67 4.36 -12.06
CA TRP A 320 -13.79 3.59 -11.17
C TRP A 320 -12.62 4.42 -10.59
N ASN A 321 -12.68 5.75 -10.65
CA ASN A 321 -11.56 6.62 -10.32
C ASN A 321 -10.27 6.23 -11.06
N PHE A 322 -10.36 5.79 -12.32
CA PHE A 322 -9.23 5.33 -13.12
C PHE A 322 -8.38 4.29 -12.37
N SER A 323 -9.04 3.34 -11.69
CA SER A 323 -8.40 2.41 -10.77
C SER A 323 -8.88 0.98 -10.98
N ALA A 324 -8.08 0.03 -10.50
CA ALA A 324 -8.38 -1.40 -10.45
C ALA A 324 -8.00 -1.97 -9.06
N PRO A 325 -8.48 -3.17 -8.68
CA PRO A 325 -8.05 -3.82 -7.45
C PRO A 325 -6.54 -4.11 -7.47
N HIS A 326 -5.93 -4.11 -6.29
CA HIS A 326 -4.50 -4.41 -6.14
C HIS A 326 -4.23 -5.91 -5.98
N GLY A 327 -5.26 -6.74 -5.88
CA GLY A 327 -5.17 -8.19 -5.70
C GLY A 327 -6.52 -8.88 -5.67
N ALA A 328 -6.56 -10.12 -5.19
CA ALA A 328 -7.82 -10.87 -5.07
C ALA A 328 -8.68 -10.43 -3.87
N GLY A 329 -8.07 -9.88 -2.83
CA GLY A 329 -8.73 -9.66 -1.55
C GLY A 329 -8.87 -10.93 -0.71
N ARG A 330 -8.99 -10.74 0.59
CA ARG A 330 -9.04 -11.85 1.54
C ARG A 330 -10.47 -12.28 1.84
N LEU A 331 -10.68 -13.59 1.96
CA LEU A 331 -11.91 -14.19 2.53
C LEU A 331 -11.78 -14.35 4.05
N LEU A 332 -10.55 -14.59 4.53
CA LEU A 332 -10.26 -14.83 5.93
C LEU A 332 -9.28 -13.80 6.45
N SER A 333 -9.59 -13.19 7.60
CA SER A 333 -8.59 -12.39 8.30
C SER A 333 -7.39 -13.27 8.70
N ARG A 334 -6.21 -12.67 8.91
CA ARG A 334 -4.99 -13.42 9.27
C ARG A 334 -5.21 -14.33 10.47
N GLY A 335 -5.85 -13.82 11.54
CA GLY A 335 -6.14 -14.61 12.73
C GLY A 335 -7.10 -15.77 12.46
N LYS A 336 -8.17 -15.55 11.69
CA LYS A 336 -9.10 -16.63 11.31
C LYS A 336 -8.39 -17.68 10.44
N ALA A 337 -7.60 -17.29 9.47
CA ALA A 337 -6.86 -18.21 8.62
C ALA A 337 -5.94 -19.14 9.44
N ARG A 338 -5.15 -18.59 10.37
CA ARG A 338 -4.29 -19.38 11.27
C ARG A 338 -5.05 -20.36 12.14
N ASN A 339 -6.29 -20.05 12.52
CA ASN A 339 -7.10 -20.90 13.41
C ASN A 339 -7.85 -22.02 12.69
N ILE A 340 -8.19 -21.86 11.40
CA ILE A 340 -9.09 -22.79 10.69
C ILE A 340 -8.42 -23.55 9.54
N LEU A 341 -7.31 -23.03 8.99
CA LEU A 341 -6.60 -23.68 7.90
C LEU A 341 -5.57 -24.68 8.45
N SER A 342 -5.33 -25.75 7.70
CA SER A 342 -4.35 -26.77 8.07
C SER A 342 -3.09 -26.69 7.21
N MET A 343 -1.95 -27.05 7.81
CA MET A 343 -0.67 -27.14 7.10
C MET A 343 -0.68 -28.21 6.00
N ASP A 344 -1.43 -29.29 6.18
CA ASP A 344 -1.51 -30.36 5.18
C ASP A 344 -2.27 -29.89 3.94
N GLU A 345 -3.37 -29.16 4.10
CA GLU A 345 -4.09 -28.54 2.98
C GLU A 345 -3.23 -27.47 2.31
N PHE A 346 -2.49 -26.67 3.08
CA PHE A 346 -1.59 -25.67 2.52
C PHE A 346 -0.50 -26.32 1.66
N ARG A 347 0.22 -27.32 2.17
CA ARG A 347 1.23 -28.06 1.41
C ARG A 347 0.64 -28.70 0.15
N LYS A 348 -0.54 -29.33 0.27
CA LYS A 348 -1.22 -29.94 -0.87
C LYS A 348 -1.61 -28.92 -1.94
N SER A 349 -2.10 -27.73 -1.53
CA SER A 349 -2.49 -26.68 -2.45
C SER A 349 -1.32 -26.08 -3.24
N MET A 350 -0.09 -26.18 -2.71
CA MET A 350 1.14 -25.68 -3.32
C MET A 350 1.92 -26.74 -4.13
N THR A 351 1.31 -27.90 -4.37
CA THR A 351 1.96 -28.96 -5.15
C THR A 351 2.33 -28.47 -6.55
N GLY A 352 3.59 -28.63 -6.96
CA GLY A 352 4.14 -28.18 -8.24
C GLY A 352 4.76 -26.79 -8.23
N ILE A 353 4.70 -26.07 -7.11
CA ILE A 353 5.35 -24.77 -6.92
C ILE A 353 6.51 -24.95 -5.95
N TYR A 354 7.71 -24.53 -6.34
CA TYR A 354 8.86 -24.55 -5.46
C TYR A 354 8.75 -23.41 -4.43
N SER A 355 8.76 -23.76 -3.15
CA SER A 355 8.73 -22.76 -2.06
C SER A 355 9.27 -23.34 -0.77
N THR A 356 10.25 -22.68 -0.16
CA THR A 356 10.76 -22.95 1.19
C THR A 356 9.98 -22.20 2.26
N SER A 357 9.01 -21.36 1.87
CA SER A 357 8.21 -20.52 2.74
C SER A 357 6.91 -21.17 3.21
N ILE A 358 6.64 -22.44 2.90
CA ILE A 358 5.42 -23.15 3.31
C ILE A 358 5.59 -23.68 4.75
N ASN A 359 5.21 -22.88 5.73
CA ASN A 359 5.34 -23.20 7.15
C ASN A 359 4.21 -22.56 7.99
N GLU A 360 4.16 -22.82 9.29
CA GLU A 360 3.11 -22.32 10.20
C GLU A 360 3.05 -20.79 10.25
N LYS A 361 4.16 -20.07 10.10
CA LYS A 361 4.21 -18.62 10.13
C LYS A 361 3.59 -17.96 8.89
N THR A 362 3.54 -18.71 7.77
CA THR A 362 2.95 -18.26 6.50
C THR A 362 1.59 -18.89 6.20
N LEU A 363 1.01 -19.66 7.13
CA LEU A 363 -0.26 -20.35 6.96
C LEU A 363 -1.42 -19.39 6.62
N ASP A 364 -1.40 -18.18 7.17
CA ASP A 364 -2.39 -17.14 6.87
C ASP A 364 -2.30 -16.57 5.45
N GLU A 365 -1.21 -16.83 4.73
CA GLU A 365 -1.02 -16.45 3.33
C GLU A 365 -1.37 -17.58 2.35
N SER A 366 -1.83 -18.72 2.84
CA SER A 366 -2.22 -19.84 1.97
C SER A 366 -3.32 -19.46 0.96
N PRO A 367 -3.38 -20.10 -0.21
CA PRO A 367 -4.38 -19.78 -1.27
C PRO A 367 -5.82 -19.77 -0.78
N MET A 368 -6.17 -20.62 0.20
CA MET A 368 -7.53 -20.72 0.74
C MET A 368 -7.97 -19.48 1.55
N ALA A 369 -7.05 -18.59 1.91
CA ALA A 369 -7.37 -17.34 2.61
C ALA A 369 -7.90 -16.23 1.68
N TYR A 370 -7.85 -16.42 0.35
CA TYR A 370 -8.13 -15.42 -0.67
C TYR A 370 -9.36 -15.74 -1.51
N LYS A 371 -9.96 -14.71 -2.11
CA LYS A 371 -11.01 -14.87 -3.13
C LYS A 371 -10.43 -15.59 -4.35
N ARG A 372 -11.28 -16.33 -5.06
CA ARG A 372 -10.86 -17.05 -6.27
C ARG A 372 -10.63 -16.08 -7.42
N ILE A 373 -9.79 -16.49 -8.37
CA ILE A 373 -9.51 -15.69 -9.57
C ILE A 373 -10.77 -15.34 -10.36
N GLU A 374 -11.74 -16.27 -10.45
CA GLU A 374 -13.00 -16.06 -11.16
C GLU A 374 -13.83 -14.94 -10.53
N ASP A 375 -13.85 -14.88 -9.18
CA ASP A 375 -14.59 -13.85 -8.43
C ASP A 375 -14.06 -12.43 -8.69
N ILE A 376 -12.80 -12.31 -9.12
CA ILE A 376 -12.15 -11.04 -9.43
C ILE A 376 -12.20 -10.75 -10.94
N ALA A 377 -11.85 -11.72 -11.78
CA ALA A 377 -11.70 -11.54 -13.23
C ALA A 377 -12.94 -10.97 -13.90
N GLU A 378 -14.14 -11.46 -13.54
CA GLU A 378 -15.39 -10.96 -14.09
C GLU A 378 -15.70 -9.52 -13.67
N ASN A 379 -15.39 -9.17 -12.41
CA ASN A 379 -15.74 -7.87 -11.84
C ASN A 379 -14.83 -6.75 -12.34
N ILE A 380 -13.60 -7.04 -12.80
CA ILE A 380 -12.62 -6.03 -13.24
C ILE A 380 -12.74 -5.63 -14.71
N LEU A 381 -13.47 -6.39 -15.53
CA LEU A 381 -13.64 -6.13 -16.98
C LEU A 381 -14.11 -4.70 -17.31
N PRO A 382 -14.90 -4.01 -16.49
CA PRO A 382 -15.25 -2.62 -16.76
C PRO A 382 -14.06 -1.65 -16.70
N THR A 383 -12.99 -1.97 -15.98
CA THR A 383 -11.86 -1.06 -15.74
C THR A 383 -10.54 -1.49 -16.37
N VAL A 384 -10.39 -2.79 -16.72
CA VAL A 384 -9.19 -3.32 -17.37
C VAL A 384 -9.52 -4.32 -18.47
N ASP A 385 -8.59 -4.50 -19.41
CA ASP A 385 -8.50 -5.66 -20.30
C ASP A 385 -7.46 -6.62 -19.72
N ILE A 386 -7.85 -7.87 -19.48
CA ILE A 386 -6.93 -8.94 -19.06
C ILE A 386 -6.15 -9.38 -20.30
N VAL A 387 -4.84 -9.16 -20.29
CA VAL A 387 -3.96 -9.50 -21.42
C VAL A 387 -3.36 -10.89 -21.24
N ARG A 388 -3.01 -11.25 -19.99
CA ARG A 388 -2.27 -12.47 -19.70
C ARG A 388 -2.48 -12.93 -18.26
N ALA A 389 -2.59 -14.24 -18.08
CA ALA A 389 -2.47 -14.86 -16.75
C ALA A 389 -1.07 -15.47 -16.61
N ILE A 390 -0.41 -15.22 -15.48
CA ILE A 390 0.88 -15.80 -15.13
C ILE A 390 0.72 -16.66 -13.87
N ARG A 391 1.41 -17.81 -13.81
CA ARG A 391 1.26 -18.79 -12.73
C ARG A 391 2.59 -19.07 -12.06
N PRO A 392 2.64 -19.16 -10.72
CA PRO A 392 3.87 -19.38 -9.99
C PRO A 392 4.50 -20.74 -10.31
N ILE A 393 5.81 -20.69 -10.52
CA ILE A 393 6.70 -21.87 -10.45
C ILE A 393 7.58 -21.79 -9.22
N TYR A 394 7.72 -20.60 -8.64
CA TYR A 394 8.48 -20.31 -7.42
C TYR A 394 7.77 -19.24 -6.59
N ASN A 395 7.76 -19.38 -5.26
CA ASN A 395 7.27 -18.33 -4.37
C ASN A 395 8.08 -18.30 -3.07
N PHE A 396 8.51 -17.09 -2.66
CA PHE A 396 9.16 -16.81 -1.40
C PHE A 396 8.36 -15.76 -0.61
N LYS A 397 8.07 -16.05 0.65
CA LYS A 397 7.50 -15.12 1.63
C LYS A 397 8.34 -15.09 2.89
N ALA A 398 8.56 -13.90 3.42
CA ALA A 398 9.22 -13.76 4.70
C ALA A 398 8.37 -14.35 5.82
N SER A 399 8.96 -15.22 6.62
CA SER A 399 8.35 -15.69 7.86
C SER A 399 8.49 -14.59 8.91
N THR A 400 7.40 -13.94 9.27
CA THR A 400 7.36 -12.91 10.34
C THR A 400 6.90 -13.47 11.66
#